data_a8b5bb94bb6de234d78f91fc8edabe2d
#
_entry.id   a8b5bb94bb6de234d78f91fc8edabe2d
#
_cell.length_a   1.000
_cell.length_b   1.000
_cell.length_c   1.000
_cell.angle_alpha   90.00
_cell.angle_beta   90.00
_cell.angle_gamma   90.00
#
_symmetry.space_group_name_H-M   'P 1'
#
loop_
_entity.id
_entity.type
_entity.pdbx_description
1 polymer ?
#
loop_
_entity_poly.entity_id
_entity_poly.type
_entity_poly.pdbx_seq_one_letter_code
_entity_poly.pdbx_strand_id
1 'polypeptide(L)'
;KEVCAAMPSLDMVRMVNSGTEATMSALRLARGYTKRNKVLKFIGCYHGHADPFLAAAGSGVATFSVPGTPGVPEAVVADTLLAPYNDLEACREIFSREGSEIAAVIVEPVAANMGLVLPKEGFLQGLRDLTKQYGALLIFDEVITGFRLSYGGAQARFRIVPDLTTFGK
;
A
#
# COMPACT_ATOMS: atom_id res chain seq x y z
N LYS A 1 14.76 -16.76 9.92
CA LYS A 1 13.80 -17.82 10.33
C LYS A 1 12.74 -17.28 11.30
N GLU A 2 13.14 -16.57 12.38
CA GLU A 2 12.20 -16.06 13.40
C GLU A 2 11.16 -15.09 12.82
N VAL A 3 11.57 -14.15 11.97
CA VAL A 3 10.67 -13.19 11.35
C VAL A 3 9.61 -13.88 10.47
N CYS A 4 10.03 -14.85 9.65
CA CYS A 4 9.07 -15.62 8.83
C CYS A 4 8.14 -16.48 9.69
N ALA A 5 8.62 -16.98 10.84
CA ALA A 5 7.76 -17.73 11.75
C ALA A 5 6.73 -16.84 12.47
N ALA A 6 7.03 -15.56 12.65
CA ALA A 6 6.16 -14.61 13.35
C ALA A 6 5.02 -14.07 12.45
N MET A 7 5.31 -13.85 11.18
CA MET A 7 4.36 -13.21 10.24
C MET A 7 3.87 -14.21 9.19
N PRO A 8 2.56 -14.51 9.14
CA PRO A 8 2.00 -15.60 8.32
C PRO A 8 2.18 -15.44 6.81
N SER A 9 2.41 -14.22 6.33
CA SER A 9 2.57 -13.93 4.88
C SER A 9 4.00 -14.13 4.38
N LEU A 10 4.99 -14.36 5.25
CA LEU A 10 6.40 -14.28 4.89
C LEU A 10 7.04 -15.64 4.66
N ASP A 11 7.27 -15.98 3.41
CA ASP A 11 8.15 -17.09 3.02
C ASP A 11 9.63 -16.64 2.97
N MET A 12 9.88 -15.39 2.61
CA MET A 12 11.22 -14.83 2.42
C MET A 12 11.29 -13.37 2.89
N VAL A 13 12.43 -13.00 3.46
CA VAL A 13 12.70 -11.64 3.94
C VAL A 13 13.95 -11.08 3.28
N ARG A 14 13.86 -9.82 2.83
CA ARG A 14 15.01 -9.01 2.41
C ARG A 14 15.20 -7.88 3.41
N MET A 15 16.42 -7.75 3.93
CA MET A 15 16.80 -6.64 4.80
C MET A 15 17.19 -5.43 3.96
N VAL A 16 16.76 -4.25 4.42
CA VAL A 16 17.10 -2.93 3.86
C VAL A 16 17.35 -1.95 5.02
N ASN A 17 17.77 -0.72 4.73
CA ASN A 17 18.19 0.21 5.79
C ASN A 17 17.07 1.13 6.29
N SER A 18 15.96 1.25 5.57
CA SER A 18 14.87 2.17 5.93
C SER A 18 13.50 1.67 5.42
N GLY A 19 12.42 2.21 6.01
CA GLY A 19 11.07 1.97 5.52
C GLY A 19 10.87 2.46 4.08
N THR A 20 11.51 3.55 3.69
CA THR A 20 11.48 4.04 2.29
C THR A 20 12.08 3.03 1.33
N GLU A 21 13.22 2.44 1.66
CA GLU A 21 13.83 1.41 0.81
C GLU A 21 12.97 0.15 0.75
N ALA A 22 12.32 -0.22 1.85
CA ALA A 22 11.41 -1.35 1.91
C ALA A 22 10.20 -1.15 0.97
N THR A 23 9.50 -0.04 1.10
CA THR A 23 8.31 0.27 0.29
C THR A 23 8.65 0.48 -1.18
N MET A 24 9.75 1.16 -1.48
CA MET A 24 10.28 1.30 -2.85
C MET A 24 10.60 -0.05 -3.48
N SER A 25 11.22 -0.95 -2.71
CA SER A 25 11.55 -2.29 -3.19
C SER A 25 10.30 -3.14 -3.39
N ALA A 26 9.31 -3.05 -2.50
CA ALA A 26 8.03 -3.75 -2.61
C ALA A 26 7.27 -3.29 -3.86
N LEU A 27 7.20 -1.99 -4.13
CA LEU A 27 6.57 -1.46 -5.35
C LEU A 27 7.27 -1.94 -6.61
N ARG A 28 8.62 -1.92 -6.64
CA ARG A 28 9.40 -2.40 -7.78
C ARG A 28 9.16 -3.89 -8.03
N LEU A 29 9.10 -4.68 -6.95
CA LEU A 29 8.80 -6.11 -7.04
C LEU A 29 7.40 -6.35 -7.58
N ALA A 30 6.40 -5.63 -7.09
CA ALA A 30 5.02 -5.73 -7.55
C ALA A 30 4.89 -5.41 -9.05
N ARG A 31 5.51 -4.31 -9.52
CA ARG A 31 5.56 -3.94 -10.92
C ARG A 31 6.26 -5.01 -11.79
N GLY A 32 7.39 -5.51 -11.30
CA GLY A 32 8.16 -6.56 -12.00
C GLY A 32 7.38 -7.88 -12.12
N TYR A 33 6.66 -8.27 -11.09
CA TYR A 33 5.86 -9.49 -11.05
C TYR A 33 4.61 -9.40 -11.93
N THR A 34 3.82 -8.34 -11.76
CA THR A 34 2.55 -8.17 -12.48
C THR A 34 2.70 -7.67 -13.91
N LYS A 35 3.86 -7.11 -14.27
CA LYS A 35 4.12 -6.38 -15.53
C LYS A 35 3.20 -5.19 -15.74
N ARG A 36 2.76 -4.56 -14.64
CA ARG A 36 1.88 -3.39 -14.61
C ARG A 36 2.59 -2.21 -13.92
N ASN A 37 2.13 -0.98 -14.18
CA ASN A 37 2.82 0.22 -13.69
C ASN A 37 2.12 0.91 -12.52
N LYS A 38 0.78 0.91 -12.51
CA LYS A 38 0.00 1.70 -11.56
C LYS A 38 0.03 1.14 -10.15
N VAL A 39 0.03 2.04 -9.17
CA VAL A 39 -0.11 1.70 -7.75
C VAL A 39 -1.24 2.53 -7.14
N LEU A 40 -2.12 1.89 -6.39
CA LEU A 40 -3.12 2.58 -5.58
C LEU A 40 -2.59 2.76 -4.16
N LYS A 41 -2.62 4.01 -3.66
CA LYS A 41 -2.33 4.34 -2.26
C LYS A 41 -3.45 5.20 -1.68
N PHE A 42 -3.39 5.48 -0.38
CA PHE A 42 -4.45 6.21 0.32
C PHE A 42 -4.00 7.61 0.73
N ILE A 43 -4.92 8.58 0.60
CA ILE A 43 -4.73 9.96 1.05
C ILE A 43 -4.48 9.93 2.57
N GLY A 44 -3.45 10.64 3.01
CA GLY A 44 -3.01 10.68 4.40
C GLY A 44 -2.06 9.56 4.84
N CYS A 45 -1.97 8.45 4.10
CA CYS A 45 -1.00 7.40 4.36
C CYS A 45 0.40 7.80 3.88
N TYR A 46 1.43 7.40 4.65
CA TYR A 46 2.82 7.67 4.37
C TYR A 46 3.60 6.37 4.15
N HIS A 47 4.29 6.31 3.02
CA HIS A 47 5.06 5.12 2.62
C HIS A 47 6.53 5.43 2.31
N GLY A 48 7.10 6.36 3.07
CA GLY A 48 8.45 6.85 2.82
C GLY A 48 8.50 7.94 1.74
N HIS A 49 9.72 8.35 1.38
CA HIS A 49 9.95 9.51 0.50
C HIS A 49 10.44 9.13 -0.91
N ALA A 50 10.19 7.91 -1.37
CA ALA A 50 10.36 7.58 -2.78
C ALA A 50 9.32 8.34 -3.61
N ASP A 51 9.76 8.96 -4.70
CA ASP A 51 8.95 9.88 -5.52
C ASP A 51 7.53 9.35 -5.86
N PRO A 52 7.32 8.09 -6.26
CA PRO A 52 5.98 7.59 -6.55
C PRO A 52 5.00 7.70 -5.37
N PHE A 53 5.50 7.71 -4.13
CA PHE A 53 4.65 7.81 -2.93
C PHE A 53 4.41 9.25 -2.46
N LEU A 54 5.07 10.23 -3.08
CA LEU A 54 4.88 11.66 -2.79
C LEU A 54 3.78 12.30 -3.66
N ALA A 55 2.88 11.49 -4.19
CA ALA A 55 1.68 11.92 -4.88
C ALA A 55 0.66 12.52 -3.90
N ALA A 56 0.03 13.61 -4.30
CA ALA A 56 -1.10 14.24 -3.60
C ALA A 56 -2.36 14.24 -4.49
N ALA A 57 -3.53 14.36 -3.87
CA ALA A 57 -4.78 14.50 -4.61
C ALA A 57 -4.81 15.85 -5.33
N GLY A 58 -5.06 15.83 -6.65
CA GLY A 58 -5.33 17.04 -7.43
C GLY A 58 -6.69 17.67 -7.06
N SER A 59 -6.91 18.92 -7.48
CA SER A 59 -8.20 19.58 -7.36
C SER A 59 -9.20 18.96 -8.35
N GLY A 60 -10.18 18.24 -7.85
CA GLY A 60 -11.21 17.58 -8.64
C GLY A 60 -11.52 16.17 -8.15
N VAL A 61 -12.43 15.48 -8.81
CA VAL A 61 -12.77 14.08 -8.48
C VAL A 61 -11.50 13.23 -8.60
N ALA A 62 -11.04 12.77 -7.47
CA ALA A 62 -9.71 12.30 -7.11
C ALA A 62 -9.17 11.09 -7.91
N THR A 63 -8.91 11.25 -9.20
CA THR A 63 -8.32 10.15 -9.98
C THR A 63 -6.91 10.45 -10.48
N PHE A 64 -6.52 11.73 -10.55
CA PHE A 64 -5.19 12.11 -11.04
C PHE A 64 -4.33 12.63 -9.90
N SER A 65 -3.16 12.02 -9.74
CA SER A 65 -2.16 12.46 -8.78
C SER A 65 -1.38 13.63 -9.33
N VAL A 66 -1.13 14.61 -8.48
CA VAL A 66 -0.15 15.67 -8.71
C VAL A 66 1.01 15.49 -7.72
N PRO A 67 2.22 16.00 -8.01
CA PRO A 67 3.29 15.99 -7.03
C PRO A 67 2.86 16.73 -5.75
N GLY A 68 2.93 16.04 -4.61
CA GLY A 68 2.65 16.64 -3.30
C GLY A 68 3.84 17.37 -2.70
N THR A 69 4.99 17.29 -3.38
CA THR A 69 6.27 17.83 -2.90
C THR A 69 7.01 18.48 -4.07
N PRO A 70 7.52 19.74 -3.90
CA PRO A 70 8.38 20.37 -4.89
C PRO A 70 9.60 19.51 -5.22
N GLY A 71 9.93 19.41 -6.51
CA GLY A 71 11.06 18.61 -6.99
C GLY A 71 10.69 17.20 -7.46
N VAL A 72 9.47 16.76 -7.24
CA VAL A 72 8.97 15.48 -7.80
C VAL A 72 8.37 15.74 -9.18
N PRO A 73 8.87 15.11 -10.26
CA PRO A 73 8.32 15.30 -11.61
C PRO A 73 6.90 14.69 -11.72
N GLU A 74 6.00 15.35 -12.45
CA GLU A 74 4.64 14.86 -12.68
C GLU A 74 4.61 13.46 -13.29
N ALA A 75 5.50 13.18 -14.22
CA ALA A 75 5.61 11.87 -14.87
C ALA A 75 5.88 10.72 -13.89
N VAL A 76 6.53 10.99 -12.75
CA VAL A 76 6.84 9.95 -11.75
C VAL A 76 5.60 9.57 -10.93
N VAL A 77 4.70 10.51 -10.69
CA VAL A 77 3.46 10.28 -9.93
C VAL A 77 2.26 9.95 -10.82
N ALA A 78 2.38 10.04 -12.13
CA ALA A 78 1.30 9.77 -13.07
C ALA A 78 0.72 8.34 -12.93
N ASP A 79 1.55 7.38 -12.53
CA ASP A 79 1.14 6.00 -12.28
C ASP A 79 0.68 5.73 -10.83
N THR A 80 0.54 6.76 -10.00
CA THR A 80 0.07 6.62 -8.62
C THR A 80 -1.39 7.07 -8.52
N LEU A 81 -2.26 6.14 -8.23
CA LEU A 81 -3.69 6.39 -8.00
C LEU A 81 -3.94 6.66 -6.52
N LEU A 82 -4.90 7.52 -6.23
CA LEU A 82 -5.25 7.92 -4.87
C LEU A 82 -6.71 7.65 -4.55
N ALA A 83 -6.96 7.08 -3.38
CA ALA A 83 -8.30 6.92 -2.82
C ALA A 83 -8.35 7.47 -1.38
N PRO A 84 -9.51 7.91 -0.89
CA PRO A 84 -9.68 8.18 0.53
C PRO A 84 -9.50 6.91 1.35
N TYR A 85 -8.83 7.01 2.50
CA TYR A 85 -8.72 5.88 3.42
C TYR A 85 -10.11 5.51 3.99
N ASN A 86 -10.40 4.22 4.11
CA ASN A 86 -11.71 3.71 4.54
C ASN A 86 -12.87 3.93 3.55
N ASP A 87 -12.57 4.22 2.29
CA ASP A 87 -13.56 4.33 1.22
C ASP A 87 -13.37 3.20 0.20
N LEU A 88 -14.06 2.08 0.43
CA LEU A 88 -13.96 0.92 -0.44
C LEU A 88 -14.69 1.13 -1.78
N GLU A 89 -15.73 1.99 -1.82
CA GLU A 89 -16.43 2.30 -3.07
C GLU A 89 -15.52 3.09 -4.02
N ALA A 90 -14.82 4.09 -3.54
CA ALA A 90 -13.81 4.79 -4.34
C ALA A 90 -12.75 3.82 -4.90
N CYS A 91 -12.33 2.82 -4.09
CA CYS A 91 -11.44 1.77 -4.60
C CYS A 91 -12.07 0.94 -5.71
N ARG A 92 -13.34 0.54 -5.58
CA ARG A 92 -14.07 -0.22 -6.61
C ARG A 92 -14.18 0.57 -7.91
N GLU A 93 -14.51 1.85 -7.84
CA GLU A 93 -14.56 2.73 -9.00
C GLU A 93 -13.21 2.85 -9.72
N ILE A 94 -12.12 3.01 -8.97
CA ILE A 94 -10.77 3.03 -9.51
C ILE A 94 -10.45 1.69 -10.19
N PHE A 95 -10.71 0.57 -9.53
CA PHE A 95 -10.47 -0.75 -10.09
C PHE A 95 -11.32 -1.06 -11.32
N SER A 96 -12.55 -0.57 -11.39
CA SER A 96 -13.42 -0.76 -12.57
C SER A 96 -12.84 -0.09 -13.82
N ARG A 97 -12.12 1.02 -13.67
CA ARG A 97 -11.51 1.78 -14.77
C ARG A 97 -10.09 1.37 -15.09
N GLU A 98 -9.28 1.15 -14.05
CA GLU A 98 -7.83 1.05 -14.13
C GLU A 98 -7.29 -0.32 -13.69
N GLY A 99 -8.15 -1.23 -13.23
CA GLY A 99 -7.76 -2.45 -12.51
C GLY A 99 -6.81 -3.36 -13.28
N SER A 100 -6.89 -3.38 -14.61
CA SER A 100 -5.97 -4.14 -15.46
C SER A 100 -4.53 -3.59 -15.47
N GLU A 101 -4.34 -2.33 -15.08
CA GLU A 101 -3.04 -1.66 -15.06
C GLU A 101 -2.45 -1.52 -13.64
N ILE A 102 -3.25 -1.81 -12.60
CA ILE A 102 -2.81 -1.71 -11.21
C ILE A 102 -1.91 -2.91 -10.87
N ALA A 103 -0.65 -2.60 -10.56
CA ALA A 103 0.33 -3.56 -10.06
C ALA A 103 0.07 -3.94 -8.60
N ALA A 104 -0.25 -2.95 -7.78
CA ALA A 104 -0.46 -3.15 -6.35
C ALA A 104 -1.35 -2.09 -5.71
N VAL A 105 -1.96 -2.48 -4.59
CA VAL A 105 -2.48 -1.56 -3.58
C VAL A 105 -1.49 -1.56 -2.41
N ILE A 106 -1.05 -0.38 -1.96
CA ILE A 106 -0.27 -0.23 -0.74
C ILE A 106 -1.11 0.48 0.32
N VAL A 107 -1.14 -0.08 1.53
CA VAL A 107 -1.95 0.45 2.63
C VAL A 107 -1.23 0.28 3.97
N GLU A 108 -1.29 1.32 4.83
CA GLU A 108 -1.04 1.14 6.26
C GLU A 108 -2.29 0.45 6.86
N PRO A 109 -2.20 -0.77 7.42
CA PRO A 109 -3.39 -1.44 7.98
C PRO A 109 -4.04 -0.66 9.12
N VAL A 110 -3.25 0.13 9.85
CA VAL A 110 -3.69 1.21 10.73
C VAL A 110 -2.90 2.44 10.33
N ALA A 111 -3.57 3.44 9.80
CA ALA A 111 -2.90 4.65 9.34
C ALA A 111 -2.49 5.53 10.52
N ALA A 112 -1.19 5.66 10.77
CA ALA A 112 -0.68 6.33 11.96
C ALA A 112 -0.13 7.75 11.69
N ASN A 113 0.10 8.13 10.43
CA ASN A 113 0.65 9.44 10.09
C ASN A 113 -0.40 10.55 9.96
N MET A 114 -1.68 10.20 9.94
CA MET A 114 -2.81 11.15 9.87
C MET A 114 -3.69 11.15 11.13
N GLY A 115 -3.13 10.78 12.29
CA GLY A 115 -3.81 10.81 13.58
C GLY A 115 -4.37 9.48 14.06
N LEU A 116 -3.74 8.36 13.74
CA LEU A 116 -4.10 7.00 14.16
C LEU A 116 -5.54 6.62 13.76
N VAL A 117 -5.74 6.39 12.47
CA VAL A 117 -7.04 6.01 11.93
C VAL A 117 -7.12 4.50 11.77
N LEU A 118 -8.10 3.89 12.46
CA LEU A 118 -8.37 2.46 12.34
C LEU A 118 -9.08 2.14 11.01
N PRO A 119 -8.85 0.95 10.44
CA PRO A 119 -9.62 0.51 9.30
C PRO A 119 -11.07 0.24 9.73
N LYS A 120 -12.03 0.71 8.94
CA LYS A 120 -13.44 0.33 9.10
C LYS A 120 -13.62 -1.17 8.88
N GLU A 121 -14.66 -1.73 9.49
CA GLU A 121 -15.02 -3.13 9.26
C GLU A 121 -15.16 -3.43 7.76
N GLY A 122 -14.58 -4.52 7.30
CA GLY A 122 -14.61 -4.95 5.92
C GLY A 122 -13.66 -4.23 4.96
N PHE A 123 -13.04 -3.09 5.35
CA PHE A 123 -12.17 -2.33 4.44
C PHE A 123 -10.95 -3.12 3.97
N LEU A 124 -10.16 -3.67 4.89
CA LEU A 124 -8.96 -4.43 4.52
C LEU A 124 -9.32 -5.73 3.78
N GLN A 125 -10.42 -6.40 4.17
CA GLN A 125 -10.90 -7.57 3.44
C GLN A 125 -11.34 -7.20 2.03
N GLY A 126 -12.06 -6.09 1.86
CA GLY A 126 -12.47 -5.61 0.55
C GLY A 126 -11.28 -5.28 -0.36
N LEU A 127 -10.20 -4.70 0.18
CA LEU A 127 -8.95 -4.50 -0.58
C LEU A 127 -8.31 -5.82 -0.99
N ARG A 128 -8.31 -6.83 -0.09
CA ARG A 128 -7.81 -8.17 -0.41
C ARG A 128 -8.61 -8.82 -1.55
N ASP A 129 -9.92 -8.69 -1.50
CA ASP A 129 -10.82 -9.28 -2.50
C ASP A 129 -10.65 -8.59 -3.86
N LEU A 130 -10.62 -7.25 -3.89
CA LEU A 130 -10.36 -6.47 -5.11
C LEU A 130 -9.01 -6.82 -5.74
N THR A 131 -7.93 -6.85 -4.95
CA THR A 131 -6.61 -7.18 -5.48
C THR A 131 -6.57 -8.59 -6.07
N LYS A 132 -7.21 -9.57 -5.42
CA LYS A 132 -7.35 -10.93 -5.99
C LYS A 132 -8.16 -10.95 -7.28
N GLN A 133 -9.30 -10.26 -7.30
CA GLN A 133 -10.19 -10.22 -8.46
C GLN A 133 -9.49 -9.69 -9.71
N TYR A 134 -8.66 -8.64 -9.54
CA TYR A 134 -7.97 -7.97 -10.66
C TYR A 134 -6.53 -8.45 -10.88
N GLY A 135 -6.04 -9.38 -10.07
CA GLY A 135 -4.66 -9.88 -10.17
C GLY A 135 -3.60 -8.83 -9.81
N ALA A 136 -3.96 -7.87 -8.99
CA ALA A 136 -3.04 -6.92 -8.37
C ALA A 136 -2.48 -7.50 -7.06
N LEU A 137 -1.37 -6.97 -6.55
CA LEU A 137 -0.82 -7.38 -5.27
C LEU A 137 -1.29 -6.46 -4.14
N LEU A 138 -1.52 -7.02 -2.95
CA LEU A 138 -1.78 -6.28 -1.73
C LEU A 138 -0.48 -6.13 -0.94
N ILE A 139 -0.06 -4.89 -0.70
CA ILE A 139 1.12 -4.57 0.12
C ILE A 139 0.64 -3.97 1.44
N PHE A 140 0.94 -4.64 2.55
CA PHE A 140 0.77 -4.04 3.87
C PHE A 140 2.04 -3.31 4.28
N ASP A 141 1.92 -1.99 4.43
CA ASP A 141 2.95 -1.20 5.07
C ASP A 141 2.80 -1.29 6.59
N GLU A 142 3.50 -2.25 7.14
CA GLU A 142 3.56 -2.52 8.58
C GLU A 142 4.80 -1.90 9.24
N VAL A 143 5.38 -0.87 8.66
CA VAL A 143 6.55 -0.19 9.26
C VAL A 143 6.23 0.32 10.67
N ILE A 144 4.98 0.68 10.97
CA ILE A 144 4.53 1.05 12.32
C ILE A 144 3.85 -0.10 13.04
N THR A 145 3.03 -0.89 12.37
CA THR A 145 2.16 -1.90 12.99
C THR A 145 2.82 -3.26 13.19
N GLY A 146 3.85 -3.58 12.40
CA GLY A 146 4.58 -4.84 12.50
C GLY A 146 5.23 -5.02 13.88
N PHE A 147 5.02 -6.18 14.50
CA PHE A 147 5.45 -6.50 15.87
C PHE A 147 4.90 -5.57 16.96
N ARG A 148 4.11 -4.55 16.61
CA ARG A 148 3.53 -3.59 17.55
C ARG A 148 2.09 -3.94 17.94
N LEU A 149 1.23 -4.25 16.99
CA LEU A 149 -0.17 -4.60 17.28
C LEU A 149 -0.30 -6.03 17.80
N SER A 150 0.54 -6.91 17.32
CA SER A 150 0.67 -8.30 17.77
C SER A 150 2.02 -8.84 17.31
N TYR A 151 2.40 -10.03 17.76
CA TYR A 151 3.61 -10.72 17.31
C TYR A 151 3.63 -10.95 15.79
N GLY A 152 2.48 -11.24 15.20
CA GLY A 152 2.31 -11.39 13.75
C GLY A 152 1.86 -10.10 13.03
N GLY A 153 2.01 -8.92 13.66
CA GLY A 153 1.65 -7.63 13.06
C GLY A 153 0.14 -7.42 12.90
N ALA A 154 -0.22 -6.44 12.08
CA ALA A 154 -1.62 -6.13 11.75
C ALA A 154 -2.26 -7.26 10.93
N GLN A 155 -1.50 -7.93 10.06
CA GLN A 155 -2.01 -9.06 9.27
C GLN A 155 -2.58 -10.18 10.14
N ALA A 156 -1.93 -10.53 11.24
CA ALA A 156 -2.45 -11.49 12.21
C ALA A 156 -3.64 -10.93 12.97
N ARG A 157 -3.58 -9.65 13.39
CA ARG A 157 -4.66 -8.98 14.16
C ARG A 157 -5.96 -8.90 13.37
N PHE A 158 -5.88 -8.58 12.08
CA PHE A 158 -7.05 -8.44 11.19
C PHE A 158 -7.35 -9.72 10.39
N ARG A 159 -6.51 -10.74 10.48
CA ARG A 159 -6.63 -12.00 9.72
C ARG A 159 -6.66 -11.80 8.21
N ILE A 160 -5.86 -10.87 7.72
CA ILE A 160 -5.68 -10.59 6.30
C ILE A 160 -4.24 -10.93 5.92
N VAL A 161 -4.06 -11.77 4.92
CA VAL A 161 -2.73 -12.13 4.41
C VAL A 161 -2.43 -11.30 3.16
N PRO A 162 -1.52 -10.32 3.24
CA PRO A 162 -1.06 -9.57 2.08
C PRO A 162 -0.09 -10.42 1.23
N ASP A 163 0.18 -9.96 0.01
CA ASP A 163 1.19 -10.58 -0.86
C ASP A 163 2.60 -10.10 -0.50
N LEU A 164 2.73 -8.86 -0.05
CA LEU A 164 3.98 -8.25 0.38
C LEU A 164 3.77 -7.49 1.69
N THR A 165 4.78 -7.49 2.55
CA THR A 165 4.77 -6.75 3.82
C THR A 165 6.08 -5.97 3.98
N THR A 166 5.98 -4.69 4.36
CA THR A 166 7.14 -3.89 4.81
C THR A 166 7.02 -3.63 6.30
N PHE A 167 8.10 -3.72 7.05
CA PHE A 167 8.11 -3.51 8.50
C PHE A 167 9.48 -3.02 8.96
N GLY A 168 9.60 -2.50 10.19
CA GLY A 168 10.90 -1.99 10.63
C GLY A 168 10.99 -1.23 11.95
N LYS A 169 9.93 -0.59 12.48
CA LYS A 169 10.00 0.17 13.75
C LYS A 169 9.76 -0.69 14.97
#